data_4986ddf1c23311f74c0948d6f7a7dd18
#
_entry.id   4986ddf1c23311f74c0948d6f7a7dd18
#
_cell.length_a   1.000
_cell.length_b   1.000
_cell.length_c   1.000
_cell.angle_alpha   90.00
_cell.angle_beta   90.00
_cell.angle_gamma   90.00
#
_symmetry.space_group_name_H-M   'P 1'
#
loop_
_entity.id
_entity.type
_entity.pdbx_description
1 polymer ?
#
loop_
_entity_poly.entity_id
_entity_poly.type
_entity_poly.pdbx_seq_one_letter_code
_entity_poly.pdbx_strand_id
1 'polypeptide(L)'
;FHIGAFTDLEYCENNRQATFETNTESVKTAVKISNNLNIPLLYISTAGIFDGLKEFYDENDEPKPMGVYAISKYEAEKFVVQNSKKFIICRAGWMMGGGPKKDKKFVKKILQQIKDGKKELFIVDDKFGTPTYTNDFAKNTLALIESNNFGLYNMACEGNTSRLEVTEEILKILNLSKKIKINKVNSDYFSKTFFAKRPNCENLLNKKLNDKKLN
;
A
#
# COMPACT_ATOMS: atom_id res chain seq x y z
N PHE A 1 16.50 -1.02 7.52
CA PHE A 1 15.13 -1.22 7.06
C PHE A 1 14.15 -0.61 8.06
N HIS A 2 13.36 0.36 7.64
CA HIS A 2 12.26 0.91 8.41
C HIS A 2 10.92 0.46 7.81
N ILE A 3 10.30 -0.55 8.43
CA ILE A 3 9.06 -1.18 7.95
C ILE A 3 7.92 -1.07 8.98
N GLY A 4 8.20 -0.53 10.18
CA GLY A 4 7.19 -0.34 11.23
C GLY A 4 6.26 0.81 10.91
N ALA A 5 4.94 0.59 10.94
CA ALA A 5 3.93 1.63 10.78
C ALA A 5 2.57 1.18 11.31
N PHE A 6 1.78 2.11 11.82
CA PHE A 6 0.33 1.92 11.90
C PHE A 6 -0.26 2.03 10.50
N THR A 7 -1.02 1.01 10.09
CA THR A 7 -1.58 0.87 8.73
C THR A 7 -3.08 0.64 8.71
N ASP A 8 -3.74 0.69 9.85
CA ASP A 8 -5.18 0.74 9.97
C ASP A 8 -5.60 2.22 9.88
N LEU A 9 -6.36 2.56 8.83
CA LEU A 9 -6.66 3.94 8.51
C LEU A 9 -7.60 4.55 9.57
N GLU A 10 -8.59 3.78 10.01
CA GLU A 10 -9.56 4.19 11.03
C GLU A 10 -8.87 4.41 12.38
N TYR A 11 -7.95 3.52 12.76
CA TYR A 11 -7.11 3.69 13.93
C TYR A 11 -6.29 4.99 13.84
N CYS A 12 -5.69 5.24 12.68
CA CYS A 12 -4.86 6.44 12.46
C CYS A 12 -5.68 7.74 12.60
N GLU A 13 -6.91 7.78 12.07
CA GLU A 13 -7.79 8.95 12.23
C GLU A 13 -8.12 9.22 13.70
N ASN A 14 -8.41 8.18 14.47
CA ASN A 14 -8.75 8.29 15.87
C ASN A 14 -7.54 8.52 16.80
N ASN A 15 -6.32 8.20 16.34
CA ASN A 15 -5.09 8.24 17.15
C ASN A 15 -3.98 9.02 16.43
N ARG A 16 -4.29 10.25 16.03
CA ARG A 16 -3.40 11.09 15.20
C ARG A 16 -2.00 11.23 15.79
N GLN A 17 -1.89 11.58 17.08
CA GLN A 17 -0.58 11.77 17.72
C GLN A 17 0.27 10.50 17.65
N ALA A 18 -0.25 9.37 18.13
CA ALA A 18 0.45 8.08 18.10
C ALA A 18 0.81 7.65 16.66
N THR A 19 -0.04 8.00 15.69
CA THR A 19 0.22 7.73 14.28
C THR A 19 1.44 8.51 13.78
N PHE A 20 1.53 9.81 14.07
CA PHE A 20 2.70 10.60 13.66
C PHE A 20 3.96 10.19 14.42
N GLU A 21 3.88 9.88 15.71
CA GLU A 21 5.01 9.35 16.48
C GLU A 21 5.57 8.08 15.84
N THR A 22 4.69 7.14 15.47
CA THR A 22 5.09 5.87 14.87
C THR A 22 5.46 5.99 13.39
N ASN A 23 4.66 6.68 12.57
CA ASN A 23 4.84 6.67 11.11
C ASN A 23 5.82 7.74 10.63
N THR A 24 6.06 8.81 11.40
CA THR A 24 6.87 9.95 11.00
C THR A 24 8.10 10.12 11.91
N GLU A 25 7.94 10.28 13.22
CA GLU A 25 9.07 10.59 14.11
C GLU A 25 10.05 9.41 14.22
N SER A 26 9.55 8.17 14.22
CA SER A 26 10.43 6.99 14.19
C SER A 26 11.30 6.94 12.92
N VAL A 27 10.77 7.38 11.77
CA VAL A 27 11.52 7.48 10.51
C VAL A 27 12.58 8.55 10.58
N LYS A 28 12.29 9.73 11.19
CA LYS A 28 13.29 10.76 11.41
C LYS A 28 14.46 10.26 12.27
N THR A 29 14.16 9.45 13.28
CA THR A 29 15.18 8.78 14.09
C THR A 29 16.00 7.80 13.26
N ALA A 30 15.36 7.00 12.40
CA ALA A 30 16.07 6.07 11.52
C ALA A 30 16.99 6.79 10.52
N VAL A 31 16.58 7.95 9.99
CA VAL A 31 17.43 8.79 9.13
C VAL A 31 18.67 9.27 9.87
N LYS A 32 18.53 9.76 11.11
CA LYS A 32 19.68 10.18 11.93
C LYS A 32 20.67 9.03 12.15
N ILE A 33 20.16 7.85 12.50
CA ILE A 33 20.98 6.65 12.72
C ILE A 33 21.71 6.25 11.42
N SER A 34 20.98 6.15 10.30
CA SER A 34 21.58 5.74 9.02
C SER A 34 22.66 6.71 8.54
N ASN A 35 22.43 8.02 8.71
CA ASN A 35 23.41 9.05 8.37
C ASN A 35 24.67 8.97 9.23
N ASN A 36 24.52 8.76 10.56
CA ASN A 36 25.64 8.63 11.48
C ASN A 36 26.49 7.39 11.20
N LEU A 37 25.85 6.29 10.83
CA LEU A 37 26.51 5.02 10.48
C LEU A 37 26.96 4.98 9.02
N ASN A 38 26.65 5.99 8.20
CA ASN A 38 26.90 6.05 6.76
C ASN A 38 26.35 4.82 5.98
N ILE A 39 25.20 4.31 6.40
CA ILE A 39 24.50 3.18 5.77
C ILE A 39 23.23 3.64 5.06
N PRO A 40 22.75 2.95 4.00
CA PRO A 40 21.50 3.30 3.34
C PRO A 40 20.28 3.02 4.22
N LEU A 41 19.29 3.89 4.14
CA LEU A 41 17.97 3.69 4.75
C LEU A 41 16.98 3.16 3.71
N LEU A 42 16.35 2.01 3.98
CA LEU A 42 15.17 1.58 3.26
C LEU A 42 13.91 2.02 4.02
N TYR A 43 13.01 2.73 3.34
CA TYR A 43 11.71 3.15 3.84
C TYR A 43 10.59 2.67 2.91
N ILE A 44 9.56 2.01 3.49
CA ILE A 44 8.38 1.59 2.75
C ILE A 44 7.31 2.68 2.87
N SER A 45 6.98 3.31 1.73
CA SER A 45 5.88 4.26 1.58
C SER A 45 4.64 3.58 0.97
N THR A 46 3.68 4.33 0.46
CA THR A 46 2.37 3.82 0.05
C THR A 46 1.81 4.58 -1.15
N ALA A 47 1.02 3.91 -1.98
CA ALA A 47 0.20 4.53 -3.02
C ALA A 47 -0.89 5.46 -2.45
N GLY A 48 -1.32 5.22 -1.20
CA GLY A 48 -2.36 6.02 -0.54
C GLY A 48 -2.01 7.50 -0.30
N ILE A 49 -0.81 7.95 -0.67
CA ILE A 49 -0.40 9.37 -0.63
C ILE A 49 -0.96 10.20 -1.77
N PHE A 50 -1.55 9.58 -2.79
CA PHE A 50 -2.15 10.28 -3.93
C PHE A 50 -3.64 10.57 -3.69
N ASP A 51 -4.20 11.54 -4.45
CA ASP A 51 -5.60 11.97 -4.32
C ASP A 51 -6.62 11.05 -5.04
N GLY A 52 -6.15 10.15 -5.88
CA GLY A 52 -7.00 9.20 -6.62
C GLY A 52 -7.73 9.80 -7.82
N LEU A 53 -7.34 10.99 -8.29
CA LEU A 53 -7.97 11.69 -9.43
C LEU A 53 -7.39 11.27 -10.78
N LYS A 54 -6.22 10.63 -10.80
CA LYS A 54 -5.60 10.07 -12.00
C LYS A 54 -5.84 8.57 -12.08
N GLU A 55 -5.84 8.05 -13.30
CA GLU A 55 -5.92 6.61 -13.55
C GLU A 55 -4.65 5.88 -13.10
N PHE A 56 -3.48 6.49 -13.27
CA PHE A 56 -2.19 5.97 -12.82
C PHE A 56 -1.31 7.07 -12.26
N TYR A 57 -0.42 6.70 -11.33
CA TYR A 57 0.58 7.56 -10.73
C TYR A 57 1.99 7.01 -10.93
N ASP A 58 2.90 7.80 -11.48
CA ASP A 58 4.32 7.49 -11.53
C ASP A 58 5.10 8.20 -10.39
N GLU A 59 6.42 8.02 -10.33
CA GLU A 59 7.26 8.59 -9.27
C GLU A 59 7.42 10.12 -9.37
N ASN A 60 7.03 10.74 -10.49
CA ASN A 60 7.11 12.18 -10.69
C ASN A 60 5.80 12.90 -10.32
N ASP A 61 4.72 12.14 -10.10
CA ASP A 61 3.45 12.72 -9.68
C ASP A 61 3.52 13.28 -8.27
N GLU A 62 2.93 14.45 -8.08
CA GLU A 62 2.89 15.13 -6.79
C GLU A 62 1.88 14.45 -5.85
N PRO A 63 2.32 13.98 -4.67
CA PRO A 63 1.42 13.42 -3.67
C PRO A 63 0.46 14.46 -3.08
N LYS A 64 -0.80 14.06 -2.88
CA LYS A 64 -1.86 14.84 -2.23
C LYS A 64 -2.62 13.98 -1.21
N PRO A 65 -1.98 13.66 -0.08
CA PRO A 65 -2.55 12.75 0.90
C PRO A 65 -3.82 13.30 1.56
N MET A 66 -4.85 12.45 1.73
CA MET A 66 -6.16 12.87 2.19
C MET A 66 -6.46 12.54 3.66
N GLY A 67 -5.91 11.47 4.20
CA GLY A 67 -6.18 11.00 5.56
C GLY A 67 -4.93 10.99 6.44
N VAL A 68 -5.11 10.86 7.76
CA VAL A 68 -4.02 10.91 8.75
C VAL A 68 -2.92 9.90 8.45
N TYR A 69 -3.26 8.66 8.09
CA TYR A 69 -2.30 7.65 7.66
C TYR A 69 -1.45 8.14 6.48
N ALA A 70 -2.10 8.57 5.42
CA ALA A 70 -1.42 9.00 4.19
C ALA A 70 -0.53 10.22 4.44
N ILE A 71 -1.03 11.21 5.21
CA ILE A 71 -0.27 12.41 5.59
C ILE A 71 0.96 12.00 6.40
N SER A 72 0.83 11.14 7.40
CA SER A 72 1.95 10.71 8.25
C SER A 72 3.04 9.97 7.46
N LYS A 73 2.62 9.14 6.49
CA LYS A 73 3.54 8.42 5.59
C LYS A 73 4.26 9.37 4.64
N TYR A 74 3.54 10.35 4.09
CA TYR A 74 4.14 11.32 3.17
C TYR A 74 5.07 12.31 3.86
N GLU A 75 4.73 12.77 5.08
CA GLU A 75 5.64 13.61 5.88
C GLU A 75 6.97 12.89 6.15
N ALA A 76 6.92 11.60 6.47
CA ALA A 76 8.12 10.78 6.62
C ALA A 76 8.90 10.65 5.31
N GLU A 77 8.22 10.40 4.18
CA GLU A 77 8.84 10.32 2.86
C GLU A 77 9.58 11.62 2.51
N LYS A 78 8.94 12.77 2.67
CA LYS A 78 9.57 14.09 2.47
C LYS A 78 10.82 14.25 3.33
N PHE A 79 10.73 13.87 4.61
CA PHE A 79 11.88 13.97 5.51
C PHE A 79 13.05 13.08 5.07
N VAL A 80 12.77 11.84 4.63
CA VAL A 80 13.81 10.94 4.09
C VAL A 80 14.48 11.56 2.87
N VAL A 81 13.71 12.07 1.91
CA VAL A 81 14.25 12.68 0.67
C VAL A 81 15.14 13.89 0.99
N GLN A 82 14.74 14.72 1.95
CA GLN A 82 15.44 15.97 2.28
C GLN A 82 16.67 15.75 3.15
N ASN A 83 16.69 14.71 3.99
CA ASN A 83 17.66 14.60 5.07
C ASN A 83 18.54 13.33 5.03
N SER A 84 18.17 12.30 4.25
CA SER A 84 18.95 11.07 4.18
C SER A 84 20.05 11.16 3.12
N LYS A 85 21.29 10.80 3.49
CA LYS A 85 22.43 10.78 2.54
C LYS A 85 22.32 9.68 1.50
N LYS A 86 21.79 8.51 1.90
CA LYS A 86 21.57 7.35 1.04
C LYS A 86 20.24 6.72 1.42
N PHE A 87 19.29 6.63 0.49
CA PHE A 87 17.99 6.05 0.79
C PHE A 87 17.40 5.28 -0.40
N ILE A 88 16.55 4.33 -0.07
CA ILE A 88 15.63 3.70 -0.99
C ILE A 88 14.23 3.86 -0.39
N ILE A 89 13.34 4.52 -1.11
CA ILE A 89 11.92 4.61 -0.79
C ILE A 89 11.17 3.74 -1.78
N CYS A 90 10.38 2.78 -1.28
CA CYS A 90 9.51 1.95 -2.10
C CYS A 90 8.05 2.27 -1.76
N ARG A 91 7.33 2.88 -2.70
CA ARG A 91 5.88 3.07 -2.59
C ARG A 91 5.20 1.77 -3.02
N ALA A 92 4.50 1.14 -2.10
CA ALA A 92 3.75 -0.09 -2.36
C ALA A 92 2.28 0.24 -2.65
N GLY A 93 1.68 -0.54 -3.55
CA GLY A 93 0.23 -0.57 -3.75
C GLY A 93 -0.47 -1.45 -2.72
N TRP A 94 -1.50 -2.19 -3.14
CA TRP A 94 -2.24 -3.10 -2.26
C TRP A 94 -1.41 -4.35 -1.95
N MET A 95 -0.69 -4.33 -0.83
CA MET A 95 0.14 -5.47 -0.43
C MET A 95 -0.70 -6.72 -0.15
N MET A 96 -0.37 -7.81 -0.84
CA MET A 96 -1.03 -9.12 -0.76
C MET A 96 0.02 -10.21 -0.62
N GLY A 97 -0.26 -11.25 0.21
CA GLY A 97 0.65 -12.36 0.41
C GLY A 97 0.99 -12.60 1.89
N GLY A 98 2.04 -13.38 2.15
CA GLY A 98 2.44 -13.75 3.51
C GLY A 98 1.62 -14.88 4.13
N GLY A 99 0.62 -15.40 3.41
CA GLY A 99 -0.24 -16.50 3.82
C GLY A 99 -1.23 -16.17 4.95
N PRO A 100 -2.05 -17.16 5.39
CA PRO A 100 -3.20 -16.92 6.27
C PRO A 100 -2.86 -16.31 7.64
N LYS A 101 -1.64 -16.55 8.13
CA LYS A 101 -1.21 -16.03 9.43
C LYS A 101 -0.81 -14.55 9.39
N LYS A 102 -0.28 -14.09 8.25
CA LYS A 102 0.27 -12.72 8.13
C LYS A 102 -0.64 -11.76 7.37
N ASP A 103 -1.39 -12.23 6.39
CA ASP A 103 -2.39 -11.40 5.72
C ASP A 103 -3.48 -10.98 6.71
N LYS A 104 -3.71 -9.68 6.82
CA LYS A 104 -4.75 -9.09 7.68
C LYS A 104 -5.70 -8.17 6.89
N LYS A 105 -5.54 -8.14 5.58
CA LYS A 105 -6.17 -7.15 4.70
C LYS A 105 -7.36 -7.73 3.93
N PHE A 106 -7.62 -7.20 2.75
CA PHE A 106 -8.83 -7.44 1.97
C PHE A 106 -9.04 -8.93 1.64
N VAL A 107 -8.02 -9.60 1.09
CA VAL A 107 -8.12 -11.01 0.69
C VAL A 107 -8.53 -11.89 1.88
N LYS A 108 -7.87 -11.74 3.01
CA LYS A 108 -8.23 -12.49 4.23
C LYS A 108 -9.66 -12.22 4.67
N LYS A 109 -10.13 -10.95 4.62
CA LYS A 109 -11.50 -10.60 5.01
C LYS A 109 -12.54 -11.27 4.10
N ILE A 110 -12.27 -11.39 2.79
CA ILE A 110 -13.14 -12.12 1.86
C ILE A 110 -13.13 -13.62 2.16
N LEU A 111 -11.94 -14.21 2.29
CA LEU A 111 -11.81 -15.64 2.63
C LEU A 111 -12.48 -16.00 3.95
N GLN A 112 -12.42 -15.11 4.94
CA GLN A 112 -13.08 -15.33 6.22
C GLN A 112 -14.60 -15.32 6.07
N GLN A 113 -15.18 -14.36 5.34
CA GLN A 113 -16.62 -14.34 5.08
C GLN A 113 -17.09 -15.60 4.35
N ILE A 114 -16.31 -16.10 3.40
CA ILE A 114 -16.58 -17.37 2.69
C ILE A 114 -16.56 -18.55 3.67
N LYS A 115 -15.53 -18.61 4.52
CA LYS A 115 -15.39 -19.65 5.56
C LYS A 115 -16.53 -19.64 6.57
N ASP A 116 -17.03 -18.44 6.91
CA ASP A 116 -18.18 -18.25 7.79
C ASP A 116 -19.53 -18.60 7.14
N GLY A 117 -19.48 -19.12 5.89
CA GLY A 117 -20.65 -19.64 5.17
C GLY A 117 -21.52 -18.58 4.50
N LYS A 118 -21.06 -17.31 4.39
CA LYS A 118 -21.81 -16.26 3.70
C LYS A 118 -22.08 -16.64 2.24
N LYS A 119 -23.32 -16.48 1.80
CA LYS A 119 -23.78 -16.73 0.43
C LYS A 119 -23.84 -15.45 -0.42
N GLU A 120 -23.72 -14.31 0.24
CA GLU A 120 -23.68 -13.00 -0.41
C GLU A 120 -22.52 -12.18 0.14
N LEU A 121 -21.81 -11.49 -0.75
CA LEU A 121 -20.73 -10.56 -0.44
C LEU A 121 -21.09 -9.18 -0.98
N PHE A 122 -20.91 -8.15 -0.19
CA PHE A 122 -21.06 -6.75 -0.62
C PHE A 122 -19.65 -6.20 -0.90
N ILE A 123 -19.39 -5.84 -2.16
CA ILE A 123 -18.05 -5.47 -2.62
C ILE A 123 -18.11 -4.12 -3.30
N VAL A 124 -17.21 -3.22 -2.88
CA VAL A 124 -17.09 -1.90 -3.52
C VAL A 124 -16.51 -2.03 -4.94
N ASP A 125 -17.10 -1.31 -5.89
CA ASP A 125 -16.71 -1.29 -7.30
C ASP A 125 -16.04 0.03 -7.73
N ASP A 126 -15.92 0.99 -6.80
CA ASP A 126 -15.34 2.33 -7.00
C ASP A 126 -13.92 2.47 -6.41
N LYS A 127 -13.24 1.36 -6.08
CA LYS A 127 -11.87 1.35 -5.55
C LYS A 127 -10.94 0.55 -6.46
N PHE A 128 -9.97 1.27 -7.02
CA PHE A 128 -8.97 0.75 -7.96
C PHE A 128 -7.58 0.82 -7.34
N GLY A 129 -6.71 -0.11 -7.68
CA GLY A 129 -5.34 -0.13 -7.17
C GLY A 129 -4.50 -1.20 -7.84
N THR A 130 -3.19 -1.05 -7.72
CA THR A 130 -2.24 -2.04 -8.19
C THR A 130 -1.89 -2.99 -7.05
N PRO A 131 -2.13 -4.30 -7.19
CA PRO A 131 -1.67 -5.28 -6.21
C PRO A 131 -0.14 -5.24 -6.06
N THR A 132 0.35 -5.61 -4.90
CA THR A 132 1.77 -5.77 -4.63
C THR A 132 1.99 -7.11 -3.95
N TYR A 133 2.59 -8.06 -4.66
CA TYR A 133 2.91 -9.36 -4.06
C TYR A 133 4.12 -9.22 -3.15
N THR A 134 3.94 -9.56 -1.87
CA THR A 134 4.94 -9.28 -0.82
C THR A 134 6.29 -9.96 -1.05
N ASN A 135 6.32 -11.16 -1.66
CA ASN A 135 7.59 -11.85 -1.93
C ASN A 135 8.38 -11.17 -3.05
N ASP A 136 7.71 -10.73 -4.11
CA ASP A 136 8.37 -10.01 -5.22
C ASP A 136 8.82 -8.62 -4.75
N PHE A 137 7.99 -7.94 -3.96
CA PHE A 137 8.39 -6.69 -3.32
C PHE A 137 9.67 -6.85 -2.50
N ALA A 138 9.78 -7.90 -1.68
CA ALA A 138 10.97 -8.15 -0.87
C ALA A 138 12.20 -8.47 -1.72
N LYS A 139 12.07 -9.30 -2.77
CA LYS A 139 13.15 -9.63 -3.70
C LYS A 139 13.65 -8.40 -4.45
N ASN A 140 12.74 -7.60 -5.02
CA ASN A 140 13.11 -6.42 -5.79
C ASN A 140 13.70 -5.33 -4.89
N THR A 141 13.22 -5.19 -3.66
CA THR A 141 13.81 -4.31 -2.65
C THR A 141 15.26 -4.71 -2.35
N LEU A 142 15.53 -6.01 -2.17
CA LEU A 142 16.89 -6.49 -1.94
C LEU A 142 17.79 -6.22 -3.15
N ALA A 143 17.31 -6.47 -4.36
CA ALA A 143 18.06 -6.19 -5.59
C ALA A 143 18.44 -4.70 -5.72
N LEU A 144 17.53 -3.77 -5.34
CA LEU A 144 17.85 -2.33 -5.30
C LEU A 144 18.98 -2.01 -4.33
N ILE A 145 19.00 -2.65 -3.15
CA ILE A 145 20.04 -2.45 -2.13
C ILE A 145 21.38 -2.98 -2.65
N GLU A 146 21.43 -4.22 -3.14
CA GLU A 146 22.63 -4.90 -3.62
C GLU A 146 23.26 -4.19 -4.82
N SER A 147 22.42 -3.62 -5.70
CA SER A 147 22.87 -2.86 -6.86
C SER A 147 23.18 -1.38 -6.58
N ASN A 148 23.07 -0.94 -5.32
CA ASN A 148 23.22 0.47 -4.90
C ASN A 148 22.35 1.46 -5.68
N ASN A 149 21.17 1.03 -6.13
CA ASN A 149 20.20 1.88 -6.82
C ASN A 149 19.39 2.69 -5.80
N PHE A 150 19.96 3.78 -5.30
CA PHE A 150 19.31 4.68 -4.34
C PHE A 150 18.26 5.55 -5.02
N GLY A 151 17.26 5.98 -4.24
CA GLY A 151 16.20 6.88 -4.69
C GLY A 151 14.81 6.43 -4.29
N LEU A 152 13.81 7.07 -4.91
CA LEU A 152 12.39 6.79 -4.71
C LEU A 152 11.86 6.01 -5.91
N TYR A 153 11.13 4.94 -5.63
CA TYR A 153 10.54 4.01 -6.58
C TYR A 153 9.10 3.69 -6.24
N ASN A 154 8.24 3.66 -7.23
CA ASN A 154 7.01 2.87 -7.14
C ASN A 154 7.39 1.39 -7.30
N MET A 155 6.77 0.52 -6.52
CA MET A 155 7.06 -0.92 -6.56
C MET A 155 5.76 -1.70 -6.32
N ALA A 156 5.11 -2.08 -7.38
CA ALA A 156 3.86 -2.81 -7.39
C ALA A 156 3.85 -3.84 -8.54
N CYS A 157 2.89 -4.75 -8.59
CA CYS A 157 2.70 -5.57 -9.79
C CYS A 157 2.30 -4.70 -10.98
N GLU A 158 2.44 -5.23 -12.20
CA GLU A 158 1.99 -4.54 -13.39
C GLU A 158 0.45 -4.57 -13.53
N GLY A 159 -0.11 -3.54 -14.17
CA GLY A 159 -1.54 -3.40 -14.41
C GLY A 159 -2.32 -2.77 -13.25
N ASN A 160 -3.63 -2.87 -13.34
CA ASN A 160 -4.56 -2.37 -12.33
C ASN A 160 -5.67 -3.38 -12.09
N THR A 161 -6.37 -3.22 -10.98
CA THR A 161 -7.57 -3.99 -10.66
C THR A 161 -8.48 -3.22 -9.71
N SER A 162 -9.69 -3.73 -9.52
CA SER A 162 -10.64 -3.24 -8.51
C SER A 162 -10.80 -4.24 -7.37
N ARG A 163 -11.39 -3.79 -6.27
CA ARG A 163 -11.79 -4.71 -5.18
C ARG A 163 -12.79 -5.76 -5.67
N LEU A 164 -13.64 -5.38 -6.61
CA LEU A 164 -14.60 -6.27 -7.24
C LEU A 164 -13.90 -7.39 -8.02
N GLU A 165 -13.01 -7.05 -8.96
CA GLU A 165 -12.28 -8.03 -9.79
C GLU A 165 -11.42 -8.98 -8.94
N VAL A 166 -10.74 -8.45 -7.90
CA VAL A 166 -10.00 -9.32 -6.96
C VAL A 166 -10.94 -10.33 -6.29
N THR A 167 -12.17 -9.92 -5.92
CA THR A 167 -13.14 -10.83 -5.31
C THR A 167 -13.66 -11.85 -6.32
N GLU A 168 -13.97 -11.42 -7.54
CA GLU A 168 -14.41 -12.31 -8.63
C GLU A 168 -13.35 -13.38 -8.92
N GLU A 169 -12.07 -13.01 -8.97
CA GLU A 169 -10.99 -13.97 -9.18
C GLU A 169 -10.80 -14.93 -7.99
N ILE A 170 -10.95 -14.46 -6.74
CA ILE A 170 -10.96 -15.34 -5.56
C ILE A 170 -12.08 -16.39 -5.68
N LEU A 171 -13.29 -15.97 -6.02
CA LEU A 171 -14.43 -16.90 -6.16
C LEU A 171 -14.23 -17.90 -7.32
N LYS A 172 -13.62 -17.47 -8.40
CA LYS A 172 -13.28 -18.31 -9.56
C LYS A 172 -12.25 -19.38 -9.17
N ILE A 173 -11.14 -18.98 -8.53
CA ILE A 173 -10.10 -19.90 -8.04
C ILE A 173 -10.68 -20.96 -7.09
N LEU A 174 -11.63 -20.57 -6.25
CA LEU A 174 -12.28 -21.45 -5.28
C LEU A 174 -13.44 -22.24 -5.86
N ASN A 175 -13.78 -22.10 -7.15
CA ASN A 175 -14.95 -22.69 -7.80
C ASN A 175 -16.29 -22.33 -7.11
N LEU A 176 -16.39 -21.07 -6.61
CA LEU A 176 -17.54 -20.56 -5.87
C LEU A 176 -18.34 -19.49 -6.62
N SER A 177 -17.97 -19.10 -7.83
CA SER A 177 -18.62 -18.03 -8.60
C SER A 177 -20.14 -18.24 -8.83
N LYS A 178 -20.60 -19.49 -8.88
CA LYS A 178 -22.04 -19.82 -8.99
C LYS A 178 -22.73 -20.03 -7.63
N LYS A 179 -21.97 -20.04 -6.52
CA LYS A 179 -22.48 -20.38 -5.19
C LYS A 179 -22.57 -19.16 -4.25
N ILE A 180 -21.82 -18.12 -4.57
CA ILE A 180 -21.77 -16.88 -3.78
C ILE A 180 -22.11 -15.71 -4.68
N LYS A 181 -23.14 -14.95 -4.30
CA LYS A 181 -23.57 -13.76 -5.01
C LYS A 181 -22.72 -12.56 -4.60
N ILE A 182 -22.24 -11.78 -5.58
CA ILE A 182 -21.63 -10.49 -5.32
C ILE A 182 -22.68 -9.40 -5.53
N ASN A 183 -22.90 -8.59 -4.50
CA ASN A 183 -23.68 -7.37 -4.56
C ASN A 183 -22.70 -6.20 -4.66
N LYS A 184 -22.67 -5.53 -5.82
CA LYS A 184 -21.84 -4.36 -6.07
C LYS A 184 -22.39 -3.17 -5.30
N VAL A 185 -21.52 -2.47 -4.60
CA VAL A 185 -21.85 -1.27 -3.83
C VAL A 185 -20.76 -0.21 -4.01
N ASN A 186 -21.08 1.05 -3.83
CA ASN A 186 -20.07 2.10 -3.75
C ASN A 186 -19.45 2.19 -2.34
N SER A 187 -18.41 2.98 -2.17
CA SER A 187 -17.70 3.13 -0.89
C SER A 187 -18.58 3.68 0.24
N ASP A 188 -19.61 4.46 -0.09
CA ASP A 188 -20.48 5.08 0.92
C ASP A 188 -21.30 4.04 1.68
N TYR A 189 -21.55 2.86 1.08
CA TYR A 189 -22.21 1.75 1.76
C TYR A 189 -21.50 1.35 3.07
N PHE A 190 -20.17 1.51 3.12
CA PHE A 190 -19.37 1.19 4.28
C PHE A 190 -18.86 2.41 5.06
N SER A 191 -19.39 3.62 4.80
CA SER A 191 -18.90 4.87 5.37
C SER A 191 -18.85 4.90 6.89
N LYS A 192 -19.78 4.21 7.58
CA LYS A 192 -19.76 4.08 9.05
C LYS A 192 -18.59 3.22 9.58
N THR A 193 -18.16 2.22 8.80
CA THR A 193 -17.10 1.29 9.20
C THR A 193 -15.73 1.74 8.70
N PHE A 194 -15.68 2.30 7.49
CA PHE A 194 -14.47 2.76 6.83
C PHE A 194 -14.58 4.27 6.55
N PHE A 195 -14.55 5.05 7.62
CA PHE A 195 -14.77 6.50 7.59
C PHE A 195 -13.51 7.31 7.25
N ALA A 196 -12.32 6.72 7.39
CA ALA A 196 -11.07 7.39 7.05
C ALA A 196 -11.01 7.68 5.54
N LYS A 197 -10.63 8.91 5.19
CA LYS A 197 -10.48 9.32 3.79
C LYS A 197 -9.41 8.48 3.09
N ARG A 198 -9.74 8.01 1.90
CA ARG A 198 -8.86 7.21 1.04
C ARG A 198 -9.14 7.47 -0.43
N PRO A 199 -8.12 7.41 -1.31
CA PRO A 199 -8.32 7.64 -2.73
C PRO A 199 -9.23 6.58 -3.36
N ASN A 200 -9.87 6.94 -4.49
CA ASN A 200 -10.59 5.97 -5.29
C ASN A 200 -9.65 5.17 -6.18
N CYS A 201 -8.52 5.76 -6.56
CA CYS A 201 -7.50 5.13 -7.38
C CYS A 201 -6.12 5.20 -6.72
N GLU A 202 -5.47 4.04 -6.56
CA GLU A 202 -4.12 3.86 -6.02
C GLU A 202 -3.24 3.10 -7.02
N ASN A 203 -3.50 3.26 -8.33
CA ASN A 203 -2.73 2.57 -9.37
C ASN A 203 -1.35 3.21 -9.52
N LEU A 204 -0.32 2.38 -9.44
CA LEU A 204 1.07 2.78 -9.59
C LEU A 204 1.66 2.30 -10.92
N LEU A 205 2.49 3.13 -11.52
CA LEU A 205 3.42 2.74 -12.60
C LEU A 205 4.84 2.67 -12.03
N ASN A 206 5.52 1.56 -12.27
CA ASN A 206 6.91 1.34 -11.86
C ASN A 206 7.89 1.97 -12.87
N LYS A 207 7.72 3.25 -13.20
CA LYS A 207 8.43 3.90 -14.31
C LYS A 207 9.94 3.83 -14.13
N LYS A 208 10.44 4.20 -12.96
CA LYS A 208 11.89 4.20 -12.71
C LYS A 208 12.49 2.80 -12.66
N LEU A 209 11.76 1.79 -12.20
CA LEU A 209 12.22 0.40 -12.24
C LEU A 209 12.30 -0.10 -13.68
N ASN A 210 11.28 0.20 -14.49
CA ASN A 210 11.22 -0.16 -15.90
C ASN A 210 12.33 0.50 -16.71
N ASP A 211 12.55 1.81 -16.54
CA ASP A 211 13.63 2.55 -17.20
C ASP A 211 15.02 1.99 -16.88
N LYS A 212 15.21 1.46 -15.66
CA LYS A 212 16.46 0.84 -15.20
C LYS A 212 16.57 -0.65 -15.55
N LYS A 213 15.53 -1.27 -16.12
CA LYS A 213 15.44 -2.72 -16.37
C LYS A 213 15.69 -3.56 -15.09
N LEU A 214 15.10 -3.10 -13.98
CA LEU A 214 15.20 -3.73 -12.65
C LEU A 214 13.91 -4.49 -12.26
N ASN A 215 13.14 -4.92 -13.24
CA ASN A 215 11.88 -5.68 -13.07
C ASN A 215 12.12 -7.18 -13.08
#